data_b0944584cb437d16da4352a1401834c0
#
_entry.id   b0944584cb437d16da4352a1401834c0
#
_cell.length_a   1.000
_cell.length_b   1.000
_cell.length_c   1.000
_cell.angle_alpha   90.00
_cell.angle_beta   90.00
_cell.angle_gamma   90.00
#
_symmetry.space_group_name_H-M   'P 1'
#
loop_
_entity.id
_entity.type
_entity.pdbx_description
1 polymer ?
#
loop_
_entity_poly.entity_id
_entity_poly.type
_entity_poly.pdbx_seq_one_letter_code
_entity_poly.pdbx_strand_id
1 'polypeptide(L)'
;MWNKPHLLNAIADLLILVAGAALLAAAAVWVVRVPSLPVRQVVFAESLPHTRRLEVEQILPSALKGNFFSLNLESVRSALEKLPWVRKVEVRRIWPARLEVKVEEHRPSARWGEGRGELVNSFGEVFAATLVDQELEALPLLFGPAGTAPEVLKRYSELVGSFKAVGERPVQLILSPRLAWQLKLEQGMLVDLGREQPKSPVGVRLQRFIEIYPELIAKRAVRPSVVDLRYPNGFAIRVAGEVKGK
;
A
#
# COMPACT_ATOMS: atom_id res chain seq x y z
N MET A 1 39.10 -9.94 63.94
CA MET A 1 37.93 -9.66 63.08
C MET A 1 36.88 -10.78 63.06
N TRP A 2 37.11 -11.94 63.62
CA TRP A 2 36.21 -13.11 63.61
C TRP A 2 35.16 -13.16 64.70
N ASN A 3 35.05 -12.16 65.60
CA ASN A 3 34.17 -12.16 66.76
C ASN A 3 32.93 -11.25 66.61
N LYS A 4 32.39 -11.10 65.38
CA LYS A 4 31.15 -10.37 65.17
C LYS A 4 30.12 -11.29 64.45
N PRO A 5 29.39 -12.13 65.21
CA PRO A 5 28.44 -13.10 64.65
C PRO A 5 27.34 -12.46 63.80
N HIS A 6 26.90 -11.25 64.15
CA HIS A 6 25.92 -10.53 63.35
C HIS A 6 26.36 -10.17 61.95
N LEU A 7 27.66 -9.87 61.79
CA LEU A 7 28.22 -9.56 60.45
C LEU A 7 28.35 -10.84 59.59
N LEU A 8 28.75 -11.97 60.20
CA LEU A 8 28.84 -13.25 59.52
C LEU A 8 27.47 -13.74 59.07
N ASN A 9 26.44 -13.61 59.92
CA ASN A 9 25.06 -13.95 59.59
C ASN A 9 24.50 -13.04 58.50
N ALA A 10 24.71 -11.74 58.55
CA ALA A 10 24.29 -10.82 57.49
C ALA A 10 24.97 -11.13 56.13
N ILE A 11 26.24 -11.51 56.13
CA ILE A 11 26.95 -11.94 54.90
C ILE A 11 26.37 -13.26 54.41
N ALA A 12 26.10 -14.23 55.30
CA ALA A 12 25.50 -15.50 54.94
C ALA A 12 24.10 -15.35 54.37
N ASP A 13 23.26 -14.48 54.94
CA ASP A 13 21.93 -14.18 54.45
C ASP A 13 21.98 -13.50 53.10
N LEU A 14 22.90 -12.57 52.92
CA LEU A 14 23.14 -11.93 51.60
C LEU A 14 23.58 -12.95 50.54
N LEU A 15 24.49 -13.86 50.87
CA LEU A 15 24.96 -14.91 49.96
C LEU A 15 23.84 -15.87 49.56
N ILE A 16 22.97 -16.25 50.51
CA ILE A 16 21.81 -17.10 50.28
C ILE A 16 20.83 -16.38 49.33
N LEU A 17 20.57 -15.10 49.57
CA LEU A 17 19.68 -14.32 48.76
C LEU A 17 20.21 -14.19 47.29
N VAL A 18 21.51 -13.90 47.13
CA VAL A 18 22.16 -13.81 45.81
C VAL A 18 22.17 -15.19 45.12
N ALA A 19 22.46 -16.27 45.82
CA ALA A 19 22.41 -17.62 45.27
C ALA A 19 21.00 -18.02 44.86
N GLY A 20 20.00 -17.68 45.67
CA GLY A 20 18.56 -17.87 45.32
C GLY A 20 18.14 -17.08 44.07
N ALA A 21 18.54 -15.82 44.01
CA ALA A 21 18.27 -14.98 42.82
C ALA A 21 18.97 -15.54 41.56
N ALA A 22 20.21 -15.99 41.69
CA ALA A 22 20.96 -16.59 40.55
C ALA A 22 20.31 -17.90 40.07
N LEU A 23 19.83 -18.76 41.00
CA LEU A 23 19.11 -19.98 40.65
C LEU A 23 17.79 -19.70 39.95
N LEU A 24 17.04 -18.70 40.41
CA LEU A 24 15.80 -18.28 39.75
C LEU A 24 16.07 -17.73 38.36
N ALA A 25 17.11 -16.91 38.18
CA ALA A 25 17.52 -16.40 36.88
C ALA A 25 17.97 -17.55 35.96
N ALA A 26 18.76 -18.50 36.45
CA ALA A 26 19.18 -19.67 35.69
C ALA A 26 17.97 -20.55 35.26
N ALA A 27 17.03 -20.76 36.15
CA ALA A 27 15.79 -21.50 35.87
C ALA A 27 14.95 -20.76 34.80
N ALA A 28 14.79 -19.45 34.90
CA ALA A 28 14.10 -18.65 33.90
C ALA A 28 14.76 -18.72 32.51
N VAL A 29 16.08 -18.60 32.46
CA VAL A 29 16.87 -18.74 31.21
C VAL A 29 16.73 -20.16 30.65
N TRP A 30 16.75 -21.17 31.52
CA TRP A 30 16.59 -22.58 31.11
C TRP A 30 15.20 -22.81 30.49
N VAL A 31 14.10 -22.34 31.10
CA VAL A 31 12.72 -22.43 30.57
C VAL A 31 12.62 -21.78 29.19
N VAL A 32 13.21 -20.59 29.02
CA VAL A 32 13.21 -19.88 27.72
C VAL A 32 13.97 -20.64 26.63
N ARG A 33 15.00 -21.44 27.01
CA ARG A 33 15.87 -22.18 26.08
C ARG A 33 15.44 -23.62 25.84
N VAL A 34 14.50 -24.16 26.63
CA VAL A 34 14.05 -25.55 26.50
C VAL A 34 13.40 -25.78 25.13
N PRO A 35 13.91 -26.74 24.31
CA PRO A 35 13.35 -27.02 22.98
C PRO A 35 11.99 -27.73 23.02
N SER A 36 11.50 -28.10 24.20
CA SER A 36 10.25 -28.88 24.38
C SER A 36 8.96 -28.08 24.22
N LEU A 37 9.03 -26.76 23.93
CA LEU A 37 7.88 -25.90 23.69
C LEU A 37 7.90 -25.33 22.26
N PRO A 38 7.80 -26.19 21.22
CA PRO A 38 7.74 -25.70 19.84
C PRO A 38 6.43 -24.96 19.56
N VAL A 39 6.45 -24.04 18.60
CA VAL A 39 5.22 -23.52 18.00
C VAL A 39 4.56 -24.67 17.24
N ARG A 40 3.35 -25.07 17.65
CA ARG A 40 2.62 -26.20 17.06
C ARG A 40 1.68 -25.78 15.94
N GLN A 41 1.18 -24.57 16.01
CA GLN A 41 0.20 -24.08 15.03
C GLN A 41 0.45 -22.61 14.71
N VAL A 42 0.34 -22.29 13.43
CA VAL A 42 0.22 -20.92 12.93
C VAL A 42 -1.19 -20.78 12.38
N VAL A 43 -1.97 -19.88 12.95
CA VAL A 43 -3.37 -19.65 12.58
C VAL A 43 -3.45 -18.29 11.89
N PHE A 44 -3.95 -18.28 10.67
CA PHE A 44 -4.27 -17.04 9.97
C PHE A 44 -5.68 -16.62 10.35
N ALA A 45 -5.84 -15.37 10.82
CA ALA A 45 -7.11 -14.84 11.31
C ALA A 45 -8.13 -14.59 10.18
N GLU A 46 -7.63 -14.39 8.95
CA GLU A 46 -8.45 -14.05 7.78
C GLU A 46 -8.07 -14.92 6.59
N SER A 47 -8.98 -15.07 5.62
CA SER A 47 -8.68 -15.70 4.34
C SER A 47 -7.80 -14.79 3.49
N LEU A 48 -6.84 -15.38 2.79
CA LEU A 48 -5.88 -14.68 1.92
C LEU A 48 -6.24 -14.98 0.46
N PRO A 49 -7.03 -14.13 -0.21
CA PRO A 49 -7.51 -14.40 -1.56
C PRO A 49 -6.40 -14.36 -2.62
N HIS A 50 -5.37 -13.54 -2.44
CA HIS A 50 -4.30 -13.35 -3.42
C HIS A 50 -2.98 -13.99 -3.00
N THR A 51 -2.74 -14.14 -1.71
CA THR A 51 -1.52 -14.78 -1.19
C THR A 51 -1.65 -16.29 -1.27
N ARG A 52 -0.82 -16.93 -2.08
CA ARG A 52 -0.84 -18.37 -2.22
C ARG A 52 -0.33 -19.05 -0.95
N ARG A 53 -1.07 -20.03 -0.46
CA ARG A 53 -0.69 -20.83 0.72
C ARG A 53 0.72 -21.42 0.60
N LEU A 54 1.10 -21.86 -0.59
CA LEU A 54 2.44 -22.42 -0.86
C LEU A 54 3.56 -21.41 -0.62
N GLU A 55 3.36 -20.13 -0.96
CA GLU A 55 4.35 -19.07 -0.73
C GLU A 55 4.59 -18.85 0.76
N VAL A 56 3.49 -18.86 1.53
CA VAL A 56 3.54 -18.76 3.00
C VAL A 56 4.26 -19.97 3.61
N GLU A 57 3.92 -21.19 3.18
CA GLU A 57 4.51 -22.45 3.67
C GLU A 57 6.02 -22.56 3.33
N GLN A 58 6.50 -21.93 2.26
CA GLN A 58 7.92 -21.88 1.91
C GLN A 58 8.72 -20.92 2.78
N ILE A 59 8.13 -19.80 3.16
CA ILE A 59 8.82 -18.72 3.89
C ILE A 59 8.80 -18.95 5.41
N LEU A 60 7.69 -19.43 5.95
CA LEU A 60 7.50 -19.61 7.39
C LEU A 60 8.58 -20.45 8.08
N PRO A 61 9.02 -21.61 7.57
CA PRO A 61 10.01 -22.44 8.26
C PRO A 61 11.34 -21.72 8.51
N SER A 62 11.74 -20.83 7.60
CA SER A 62 12.98 -20.06 7.75
C SER A 62 12.89 -19.00 8.85
N ALA A 63 11.69 -18.49 9.13
CA ALA A 63 11.43 -17.46 10.12
C ALA A 63 11.07 -18.02 11.50
N LEU A 64 10.57 -19.26 11.57
CA LEU A 64 10.17 -19.95 12.82
C LEU A 64 11.37 -20.62 13.53
N LYS A 65 12.38 -19.83 13.89
CA LYS A 65 13.56 -20.33 14.61
C LYS A 65 13.40 -20.11 16.11
N GLY A 66 13.56 -21.19 16.90
CA GLY A 66 13.47 -21.15 18.36
C GLY A 66 12.22 -21.86 18.89
N ASN A 67 11.91 -21.61 20.16
CA ASN A 67 10.70 -22.12 20.84
C ASN A 67 9.65 -21.00 20.95
N PHE A 68 8.49 -21.34 21.54
CA PHE A 68 7.38 -20.40 21.72
C PHE A 68 7.78 -19.08 22.42
N PHE A 69 8.75 -19.09 23.34
CA PHE A 69 9.20 -17.89 24.05
C PHE A 69 10.35 -17.17 23.35
N SER A 70 11.28 -17.91 22.77
CA SER A 70 12.50 -17.36 22.15
C SER A 70 12.31 -16.97 20.69
N LEU A 71 11.20 -17.38 20.04
CA LEU A 71 10.90 -17.03 18.66
C LEU A 71 10.85 -15.52 18.47
N ASN A 72 11.55 -15.02 17.45
CA ASN A 72 11.49 -13.62 17.09
C ASN A 72 10.27 -13.36 16.18
N LEU A 73 9.22 -12.71 16.74
CA LEU A 73 8.00 -12.38 16.00
C LEU A 73 8.24 -11.39 14.87
N GLU A 74 9.23 -10.50 15.05
CA GLU A 74 9.62 -9.52 14.03
C GLU A 74 10.20 -10.21 12.78
N SER A 75 10.98 -11.28 12.98
CA SER A 75 11.49 -12.07 11.87
C SER A 75 10.36 -12.75 11.08
N VAL A 76 9.33 -13.22 11.77
CA VAL A 76 8.14 -13.80 11.11
C VAL A 76 7.37 -12.74 10.35
N ARG A 77 7.15 -11.58 10.97
CA ARG A 77 6.48 -10.43 10.34
C ARG A 77 7.21 -10.01 9.07
N SER A 78 8.51 -9.70 9.19
CA SER A 78 9.32 -9.23 8.07
C SER A 78 9.48 -10.27 6.95
N ALA A 79 9.40 -11.57 7.27
CA ALA A 79 9.41 -12.60 6.25
C ALA A 79 8.11 -12.62 5.44
N LEU A 80 6.97 -12.50 6.09
CA LEU A 80 5.66 -12.48 5.44
C LEU A 80 5.40 -11.17 4.67
N GLU A 81 5.88 -10.02 5.17
CA GLU A 81 5.79 -8.72 4.49
C GLU A 81 6.62 -8.63 3.19
N LYS A 82 7.46 -9.63 2.90
CA LYS A 82 8.15 -9.74 1.60
C LYS A 82 7.27 -10.32 0.49
N LEU A 83 6.14 -10.91 0.84
CA LEU A 83 5.20 -11.44 -0.14
C LEU A 83 4.52 -10.30 -0.93
N PRO A 84 4.40 -10.41 -2.25
CA PRO A 84 3.92 -9.33 -3.13
C PRO A 84 2.57 -8.74 -2.74
N TRP A 85 1.67 -9.57 -2.26
CA TRP A 85 0.30 -9.16 -1.90
C TRP A 85 0.15 -8.71 -0.45
N VAL A 86 1.16 -8.92 0.38
CA VAL A 86 1.10 -8.61 1.81
C VAL A 86 1.47 -7.16 2.06
N ARG A 87 0.53 -6.39 2.56
CA ARG A 87 0.72 -5.00 2.96
C ARG A 87 1.26 -4.86 4.36
N LYS A 88 0.64 -5.58 5.30
CA LYS A 88 0.97 -5.48 6.73
C LYS A 88 0.70 -6.81 7.41
N VAL A 89 1.57 -7.16 8.35
CA VAL A 89 1.43 -8.36 9.15
C VAL A 89 1.46 -8.01 10.64
N GLU A 90 0.53 -8.57 11.39
CA GLU A 90 0.53 -8.55 12.85
C GLU A 90 0.66 -9.99 13.35
N VAL A 91 1.67 -10.25 14.18
CA VAL A 91 1.94 -11.57 14.74
C VAL A 91 1.82 -11.51 16.26
N ARG A 92 1.03 -12.39 16.84
CA ARG A 92 0.90 -12.51 18.29
C ARG A 92 0.97 -13.94 18.77
N ARG A 93 1.50 -14.11 19.97
CA ARG A 93 1.53 -15.42 20.64
C ARG A 93 0.20 -15.69 21.31
N ILE A 94 -0.33 -16.89 21.11
CA ILE A 94 -1.48 -17.41 21.85
C ILE A 94 -1.02 -18.64 22.62
N TRP A 95 -1.11 -18.55 23.94
CA TRP A 95 -0.77 -19.66 24.82
C TRP A 95 -1.66 -20.90 24.53
N PRO A 96 -1.15 -22.14 24.58
CA PRO A 96 0.21 -22.51 25.04
C PRO A 96 1.26 -22.64 23.90
N ALA A 97 0.90 -22.76 22.61
CA ALA A 97 1.85 -23.10 21.55
C ALA A 97 1.40 -22.63 20.17
N ARG A 98 0.61 -21.56 20.10
CA ARG A 98 0.07 -21.03 18.83
C ARG A 98 0.62 -19.66 18.51
N LEU A 99 0.79 -19.39 17.22
CA LEU A 99 0.93 -18.05 16.69
C LEU A 99 -0.33 -17.68 15.92
N GLU A 100 -0.87 -16.55 16.22
CA GLU A 100 -1.90 -15.94 15.38
C GLU A 100 -1.24 -14.91 14.49
N VAL A 101 -1.52 -15.02 13.20
CA VAL A 101 -1.00 -14.13 12.16
C VAL A 101 -2.20 -13.46 11.51
N LYS A 102 -2.27 -12.15 11.64
CA LYS A 102 -3.23 -11.32 10.93
C LYS A 102 -2.50 -10.64 9.77
N VAL A 103 -2.96 -10.90 8.55
CA VAL A 103 -2.38 -10.37 7.32
C VAL A 103 -3.37 -9.43 6.67
N GLU A 104 -2.92 -8.23 6.36
CA GLU A 104 -3.65 -7.29 5.53
C GLU A 104 -3.05 -7.34 4.12
N GLU A 105 -3.85 -7.73 3.14
CA GLU A 105 -3.42 -7.72 1.74
C GLU A 105 -3.62 -6.36 1.08
N HIS A 106 -2.79 -6.06 0.08
CA HIS A 106 -3.00 -4.91 -0.81
C HIS A 106 -4.31 -5.07 -1.58
N ARG A 107 -5.07 -3.98 -1.68
CA ARG A 107 -6.26 -3.88 -2.54
C ARG A 107 -5.91 -2.99 -3.72
N PRO A 108 -5.74 -3.54 -4.92
CA PRO A 108 -5.35 -2.76 -6.08
C PRO A 108 -6.47 -1.77 -6.46
N SER A 109 -6.10 -0.52 -6.66
CA SER A 109 -7.01 0.56 -7.06
C SER A 109 -6.66 1.12 -8.44
N ALA A 110 -5.40 0.97 -8.87
CA ALA A 110 -4.92 1.41 -10.17
C ALA A 110 -3.65 0.64 -10.58
N ARG A 111 -3.36 0.64 -11.87
CA ARG A 111 -2.05 0.31 -12.42
C ARG A 111 -1.13 1.51 -12.29
N TRP A 112 0.17 1.27 -12.07
CA TRP A 112 1.16 2.33 -11.94
C TRP A 112 2.26 2.22 -13.00
N GLY A 113 2.56 3.33 -13.66
CA GLY A 113 3.65 3.37 -14.64
C GLY A 113 3.37 2.60 -15.94
N GLU A 114 4.41 2.34 -16.70
CA GLU A 114 4.32 1.64 -18.00
C GLU A 114 4.39 0.12 -17.85
N GLY A 115 4.81 -0.38 -16.67
CA GLY A 115 4.94 -1.81 -16.38
C GLY A 115 3.61 -2.48 -16.10
N ARG A 116 3.48 -3.77 -16.49
CA ARG A 116 2.28 -4.57 -16.16
C ARG A 116 2.25 -5.08 -14.72
N GLY A 117 3.35 -4.93 -13.96
CA GLY A 117 3.51 -5.51 -12.63
C GLY A 117 3.42 -4.52 -11.48
N GLU A 118 3.36 -3.22 -11.72
CA GLU A 118 3.24 -2.22 -10.67
C GLU A 118 1.79 -1.76 -10.51
N LEU A 119 1.32 -1.81 -9.27
CA LEU A 119 -0.03 -1.46 -8.87
C LEU A 119 0.02 -0.42 -7.76
N VAL A 120 -1.06 0.35 -7.63
CA VAL A 120 -1.30 1.25 -6.49
C VAL A 120 -2.48 0.74 -5.71
N ASN A 121 -2.32 0.60 -4.39
CA ASN A 121 -3.41 0.21 -3.50
C ASN A 121 -4.30 1.40 -3.12
N SER A 122 -5.36 1.14 -2.35
CA SER A 122 -6.29 2.16 -1.87
C SER A 122 -5.67 3.22 -0.94
N PHE A 123 -4.45 2.98 -0.45
CA PHE A 123 -3.70 3.92 0.40
C PHE A 123 -2.71 4.76 -0.41
N GLY A 124 -2.58 4.51 -1.71
CA GLY A 124 -1.61 5.18 -2.58
C GLY A 124 -0.20 4.58 -2.53
N GLU A 125 -0.04 3.41 -1.92
CA GLU A 125 1.24 2.70 -1.87
C GLU A 125 1.44 1.90 -3.17
N VAL A 126 2.63 2.03 -3.77
CA VAL A 126 3.02 1.26 -4.95
C VAL A 126 3.53 -0.10 -4.49
N PHE A 127 3.04 -1.16 -5.10
CA PHE A 127 3.48 -2.52 -4.86
C PHE A 127 3.56 -3.32 -6.16
N ALA A 128 4.40 -4.35 -6.19
CA ALA A 128 4.58 -5.21 -7.35
C ALA A 128 3.82 -6.52 -7.16
N ALA A 129 2.79 -6.74 -7.98
CA ALA A 129 2.03 -7.98 -7.97
C ALA A 129 1.44 -8.27 -9.35
N THR A 130 1.08 -9.55 -9.59
CA THR A 130 0.47 -9.97 -10.84
C THR A 130 -1.02 -10.17 -10.64
N LEU A 131 -1.83 -9.52 -11.45
CA LEU A 131 -3.27 -9.73 -11.59
C LEU A 131 -3.57 -10.53 -12.87
N VAL A 132 -4.74 -11.14 -12.92
CA VAL A 132 -5.27 -11.72 -14.17
C VAL A 132 -5.58 -10.58 -15.14
N ASP A 133 -5.38 -10.79 -16.42
CA ASP A 133 -5.50 -9.75 -17.45
C ASP A 133 -6.85 -9.00 -17.38
N GLN A 134 -7.95 -9.72 -17.16
CA GLN A 134 -9.28 -9.11 -17.04
C GLN A 134 -9.40 -8.12 -15.85
N GLU A 135 -8.83 -8.45 -14.71
CA GLU A 135 -8.82 -7.56 -13.54
C GLU A 135 -7.88 -6.38 -13.76
N LEU A 136 -6.73 -6.65 -14.40
CA LEU A 136 -5.74 -5.63 -14.72
C LEU A 136 -6.31 -4.58 -15.68
N GLU A 137 -7.06 -4.99 -16.71
CA GLU A 137 -7.68 -4.09 -17.70
C GLU A 137 -8.82 -3.25 -17.11
N ALA A 138 -9.50 -3.75 -16.08
CA ALA A 138 -10.54 -3.01 -15.39
C ALA A 138 -9.99 -1.83 -14.56
N LEU A 139 -8.71 -1.85 -14.19
CA LEU A 139 -8.07 -0.81 -13.40
C LEU A 139 -7.62 0.37 -14.27
N PRO A 140 -7.80 1.62 -13.78
CA PRO A 140 -7.26 2.79 -14.44
C PRO A 140 -5.73 2.77 -14.44
N LEU A 141 -5.13 3.47 -15.39
CA LEU A 141 -3.69 3.60 -15.52
C LEU A 141 -3.21 4.96 -15.01
N LEU A 142 -2.39 4.95 -13.98
CA LEU A 142 -1.86 6.15 -13.34
C LEU A 142 -0.36 6.28 -13.57
N PHE A 143 0.10 7.51 -13.81
CA PHE A 143 1.50 7.84 -13.99
C PHE A 143 1.88 9.06 -13.17
N GLY A 144 3.11 9.05 -12.66
CA GLY A 144 3.69 10.21 -12.00
C GLY A 144 5.17 10.00 -11.65
N PRO A 145 5.87 11.05 -11.26
CA PRO A 145 7.19 10.95 -10.68
C PRO A 145 7.21 10.02 -9.45
N ALA A 146 8.38 9.49 -9.12
CA ALA A 146 8.55 8.65 -7.94
C ALA A 146 8.02 9.35 -6.67
N GLY A 147 7.26 8.62 -5.85
CA GLY A 147 6.67 9.13 -4.60
C GLY A 147 5.36 9.90 -4.76
N THR A 148 4.86 10.16 -5.99
CA THR A 148 3.63 10.93 -6.21
C THR A 148 2.37 10.06 -6.30
N ALA A 149 2.47 8.75 -6.15
CA ALA A 149 1.33 7.84 -6.30
C ALA A 149 0.12 8.19 -5.40
N PRO A 150 0.28 8.57 -4.12
CA PRO A 150 -0.85 8.99 -3.28
C PRO A 150 -1.56 10.23 -3.81
N GLU A 151 -0.80 11.21 -4.30
CA GLU A 151 -1.33 12.45 -4.87
C GLU A 151 -2.10 12.17 -6.18
N VAL A 152 -1.51 11.36 -7.07
CA VAL A 152 -2.11 11.01 -8.36
C VAL A 152 -3.40 10.19 -8.14
N LEU A 153 -3.41 9.24 -7.21
CA LEU A 153 -4.60 8.46 -6.87
C LEU A 153 -5.71 9.35 -6.31
N LYS A 154 -5.38 10.26 -5.39
CA LYS A 154 -6.33 11.22 -4.83
C LYS A 154 -6.94 12.10 -5.93
N ARG A 155 -6.10 12.67 -6.79
CA ARG A 155 -6.55 13.50 -7.91
C ARG A 155 -7.42 12.71 -8.88
N TYR A 156 -7.06 11.46 -9.17
CA TYR A 156 -7.87 10.57 -10.00
C TYR A 156 -9.27 10.36 -9.42
N SER A 157 -9.38 10.12 -8.12
CA SER A 157 -10.68 9.94 -7.43
C SER A 157 -11.56 11.18 -7.52
N GLU A 158 -10.98 12.38 -7.39
CA GLU A 158 -11.69 13.66 -7.56
C GLU A 158 -12.21 13.82 -9.00
N LEU A 159 -11.38 13.48 -9.99
CA LEU A 159 -11.73 13.56 -11.41
C LEU A 159 -12.85 12.58 -11.78
N VAL A 160 -12.80 11.34 -11.28
CA VAL A 160 -13.88 10.36 -11.49
C VAL A 160 -15.22 10.92 -11.02
N GLY A 161 -15.27 11.55 -9.85
CA GLY A 161 -16.47 12.20 -9.34
C GLY A 161 -17.01 13.29 -10.27
N SER A 162 -16.11 14.14 -10.78
CA SER A 162 -16.48 15.24 -11.68
C SER A 162 -16.99 14.74 -13.04
N PHE A 163 -16.32 13.78 -13.66
CA PHE A 163 -16.71 13.25 -14.96
C PHE A 163 -17.93 12.34 -14.93
N LYS A 164 -18.24 11.72 -13.80
CA LYS A 164 -19.45 10.93 -13.61
C LYS A 164 -20.72 11.76 -13.86
N ALA A 165 -20.70 13.06 -13.53
CA ALA A 165 -21.82 13.98 -13.75
C ALA A 165 -22.18 14.14 -15.23
N VAL A 166 -21.24 13.92 -16.14
CA VAL A 166 -21.42 14.04 -17.60
C VAL A 166 -21.39 12.68 -18.32
N GLY A 167 -21.44 11.58 -17.57
CA GLY A 167 -21.49 10.23 -18.13
C GLY A 167 -20.16 9.75 -18.73
N GLU A 168 -19.05 10.38 -18.40
CA GLU A 168 -17.72 10.01 -18.89
C GLU A 168 -16.89 9.32 -17.80
N ARG A 169 -15.98 8.43 -18.22
CA ARG A 169 -15.11 7.67 -17.32
C ARG A 169 -13.64 7.95 -17.63
N PRO A 170 -12.88 8.50 -16.66
CA PRO A 170 -11.44 8.53 -16.72
C PRO A 170 -10.84 7.13 -16.70
N VAL A 171 -9.93 6.83 -17.63
CA VAL A 171 -9.21 5.54 -17.68
C VAL A 171 -7.71 5.68 -17.49
N GLN A 172 -7.17 6.92 -17.63
CA GLN A 172 -5.76 7.19 -17.42
C GLN A 172 -5.57 8.59 -16.87
N LEU A 173 -4.65 8.75 -15.91
CA LEU A 173 -4.21 10.05 -15.41
C LEU A 173 -2.68 10.08 -15.34
N ILE A 174 -2.10 11.13 -15.89
CA ILE A 174 -0.67 11.35 -15.94
C ILE A 174 -0.32 12.64 -15.21
N LEU A 175 0.60 12.57 -14.26
CA LEU A 175 1.31 13.70 -13.71
C LEU A 175 2.71 13.73 -14.34
N SER A 176 2.97 14.71 -15.19
CA SER A 176 4.29 14.85 -15.83
C SER A 176 5.36 15.26 -14.80
N PRO A 177 6.67 15.08 -15.11
CA PRO A 177 7.76 15.58 -14.27
C PRO A 177 7.73 17.11 -14.05
N ARG A 178 7.01 17.83 -14.92
CA ARG A 178 6.79 19.27 -14.81
C ARG A 178 5.53 19.64 -14.04
N LEU A 179 4.93 18.67 -13.32
CA LEU A 179 3.70 18.82 -12.54
C LEU A 179 2.49 19.28 -13.36
N ALA A 180 2.41 18.86 -14.61
CA ALA A 180 1.24 19.07 -15.46
C ALA A 180 0.40 17.80 -15.52
N TRP A 181 -0.90 17.97 -15.38
CA TRP A 181 -1.89 16.90 -15.39
C TRP A 181 -2.46 16.67 -16.78
N GLN A 182 -2.55 15.42 -17.18
CA GLN A 182 -3.21 14.99 -18.42
C GLN A 182 -4.10 13.77 -18.13
N LEU A 183 -5.30 13.80 -18.67
CA LEU A 183 -6.34 12.79 -18.46
C LEU A 183 -6.73 12.17 -19.79
N LYS A 184 -7.00 10.86 -19.80
CA LYS A 184 -7.63 10.17 -20.92
C LYS A 184 -8.95 9.59 -20.49
N LEU A 185 -9.99 9.84 -21.27
CA LEU A 185 -11.32 9.27 -21.08
C LEU A 185 -11.47 7.95 -21.82
N GLU A 186 -12.41 7.12 -21.42
CA GLU A 186 -12.66 5.78 -21.97
C GLU A 186 -12.88 5.80 -23.48
N GLN A 187 -13.54 6.83 -24.00
CA GLN A 187 -13.80 7.00 -25.42
C GLN A 187 -12.62 7.59 -26.20
N GLY A 188 -11.44 7.67 -25.59
CA GLY A 188 -10.18 8.06 -26.23
C GLY A 188 -9.89 9.56 -26.19
N MET A 189 -10.78 10.42 -25.68
CA MET A 189 -10.53 11.86 -25.56
C MET A 189 -9.40 12.13 -24.57
N LEU A 190 -8.42 12.95 -24.99
CA LEU A 190 -7.35 13.47 -24.14
C LEU A 190 -7.76 14.85 -23.61
N VAL A 191 -7.64 15.03 -22.29
CA VAL A 191 -7.91 16.30 -21.61
C VAL A 191 -6.60 16.79 -20.98
N ASP A 192 -6.04 17.87 -21.51
CA ASP A 192 -4.85 18.51 -20.98
C ASP A 192 -5.25 19.53 -19.90
N LEU A 193 -5.14 19.13 -18.65
CA LEU A 193 -5.48 19.95 -17.49
C LEU A 193 -4.39 20.99 -17.16
N GLY A 194 -3.13 20.72 -17.56
CA GLY A 194 -1.98 21.57 -17.26
C GLY A 194 -1.58 21.55 -15.79
N ARG A 195 -0.81 22.57 -15.38
CA ARG A 195 -0.32 22.73 -14.00
C ARG A 195 -1.37 23.42 -13.10
N GLU A 196 -1.22 23.24 -11.80
CA GLU A 196 -1.90 24.12 -10.84
C GLU A 196 -1.40 25.57 -11.01
N GLN A 197 -2.34 26.49 -11.00
CA GLN A 197 -2.07 27.92 -11.11
C GLN A 197 -2.86 28.67 -10.04
N PRO A 198 -2.23 29.56 -9.25
CA PRO A 198 -2.93 30.26 -8.16
C PRO A 198 -4.15 31.07 -8.63
N LYS A 199 -4.08 31.68 -9.81
CA LYS A 199 -5.17 32.47 -10.40
C LYS A 199 -6.21 31.67 -11.17
N SER A 200 -5.89 30.43 -11.54
CA SER A 200 -6.75 29.54 -12.32
C SER A 200 -6.48 28.06 -11.96
N PRO A 201 -6.94 27.62 -10.78
CA PRO A 201 -6.74 26.24 -10.35
C PRO A 201 -7.31 25.22 -11.36
N VAL A 202 -6.71 24.04 -11.41
CA VAL A 202 -7.17 22.93 -12.29
C VAL A 202 -8.65 22.63 -12.05
N GLY A 203 -9.09 22.59 -10.79
CA GLY A 203 -10.48 22.32 -10.45
C GLY A 203 -11.47 23.32 -11.05
N VAL A 204 -11.13 24.62 -11.04
CA VAL A 204 -12.00 25.68 -11.62
C VAL A 204 -12.08 25.55 -13.14
N ARG A 205 -10.94 25.26 -13.80
CA ARG A 205 -10.93 25.06 -15.25
C ARG A 205 -11.70 23.81 -15.67
N LEU A 206 -11.55 22.74 -14.91
CA LEU A 206 -12.30 21.51 -15.11
C LEU A 206 -13.81 21.72 -14.90
N GLN A 207 -14.21 22.39 -13.84
CA GLN A 207 -15.62 22.66 -13.54
C GLN A 207 -16.28 23.40 -14.71
N ARG A 208 -15.65 24.43 -15.24
CA ARG A 208 -16.13 25.17 -16.41
C ARG A 208 -16.28 24.27 -17.63
N PHE A 209 -15.34 23.36 -17.85
CA PHE A 209 -15.40 22.41 -18.94
C PHE A 209 -16.59 21.43 -18.76
N ILE A 210 -16.75 20.88 -17.57
CA ILE A 210 -17.84 19.94 -17.24
C ILE A 210 -19.22 20.58 -17.46
N GLU A 211 -19.40 21.84 -17.11
CA GLU A 211 -20.65 22.60 -17.31
C GLU A 211 -21.02 22.73 -18.79
N ILE A 212 -20.03 22.93 -19.66
CA ILE A 212 -20.26 23.12 -21.10
C ILE A 212 -20.22 21.79 -21.87
N TYR A 213 -19.71 20.73 -21.27
CA TYR A 213 -19.48 19.44 -21.92
C TYR A 213 -20.72 18.85 -22.60
N PRO A 214 -21.93 18.82 -21.99
CA PRO A 214 -23.11 18.27 -22.62
C PRO A 214 -23.49 19.02 -23.91
N GLU A 215 -23.39 20.35 -23.91
CA GLU A 215 -23.64 21.16 -25.11
C GLU A 215 -22.59 20.95 -26.18
N LEU A 216 -21.31 20.80 -25.76
CA LEU A 216 -20.21 20.58 -26.67
C LEU A 216 -20.38 19.27 -27.45
N ILE A 217 -20.83 18.22 -26.79
CA ILE A 217 -21.08 16.93 -27.42
C ILE A 217 -22.37 16.92 -28.25
N ALA A 218 -23.41 17.55 -27.75
CA ALA A 218 -24.71 17.61 -28.47
C ALA A 218 -24.66 18.40 -29.79
N LYS A 219 -23.85 19.48 -29.83
CA LYS A 219 -23.74 20.37 -31.00
C LYS A 219 -22.74 19.89 -32.07
N ARG A 220 -22.01 18.81 -31.83
CA ARG A 220 -20.95 18.36 -32.76
C ARG A 220 -21.24 16.99 -33.34
N ALA A 221 -21.09 16.89 -34.65
CA ALA A 221 -21.16 15.61 -35.37
C ALA A 221 -20.03 14.66 -35.03
N VAL A 222 -18.86 15.19 -34.60
CA VAL A 222 -17.66 14.41 -34.25
C VAL A 222 -17.17 14.84 -32.87
N ARG A 223 -16.90 13.86 -32.03
CA ARG A 223 -16.34 14.10 -30.67
C ARG A 223 -14.92 14.68 -30.75
N PRO A 224 -14.57 15.62 -29.87
CA PRO A 224 -13.21 16.10 -29.75
C PRO A 224 -12.24 14.96 -29.40
N SER A 225 -11.09 14.95 -30.04
CA SER A 225 -9.99 14.02 -29.71
C SER A 225 -9.09 14.58 -28.61
N VAL A 226 -8.93 15.90 -28.55
CA VAL A 226 -8.14 16.59 -27.53
C VAL A 226 -8.88 17.84 -27.06
N VAL A 227 -8.86 18.05 -25.74
CA VAL A 227 -9.34 19.26 -25.07
C VAL A 227 -8.21 19.85 -24.24
N ASP A 228 -7.84 21.10 -24.50
CA ASP A 228 -6.78 21.80 -23.78
C ASP A 228 -7.39 22.83 -22.81
N LEU A 229 -7.31 22.54 -21.53
CA LEU A 229 -7.82 23.36 -20.41
C LEU A 229 -6.76 24.27 -19.78
N ARG A 230 -5.60 24.45 -20.39
CA ARG A 230 -4.51 25.27 -19.84
C ARG A 230 -4.79 26.77 -19.86
N TYR A 231 -5.77 27.18 -20.62
CA TYR A 231 -6.14 28.60 -20.75
C TYR A 231 -6.98 29.09 -19.56
N PRO A 232 -6.67 30.25 -18.96
CA PRO A 232 -7.41 30.77 -17.81
C PRO A 232 -8.89 31.04 -18.08
N ASN A 233 -9.21 31.52 -19.29
CA ASN A 233 -10.56 32.04 -19.63
C ASN A 233 -11.34 31.17 -20.62
N GLY A 234 -10.84 29.97 -20.93
CA GLY A 234 -11.51 29.10 -21.90
C GLY A 234 -10.76 27.78 -22.09
N PHE A 235 -11.07 27.09 -23.18
CA PHE A 235 -10.39 25.87 -23.57
C PHE A 235 -10.31 25.78 -25.10
N ALA A 236 -9.31 25.09 -25.61
CA ALA A 236 -9.19 24.76 -27.02
C ALA A 236 -9.60 23.29 -27.23
N ILE A 237 -10.21 23.02 -28.38
CA ILE A 237 -10.58 21.66 -28.78
C ILE A 237 -10.00 21.32 -30.14
N ARG A 238 -9.62 20.04 -30.29
CA ARG A 238 -9.21 19.49 -31.58
C ARG A 238 -10.10 18.29 -31.90
N VAL A 239 -10.57 18.24 -33.14
CA VAL A 239 -11.33 17.10 -33.67
C VAL A 239 -10.39 16.23 -34.51
N ALA A 240 -10.56 14.91 -34.45
CA ALA A 240 -9.80 14.00 -35.28
C ALA A 240 -10.08 14.27 -36.75
N GLY A 241 -9.02 14.50 -37.57
CA GLY A 241 -9.14 14.80 -39.00
C GLY A 241 -8.95 16.27 -39.40
N GLU A 242 -8.93 17.22 -38.47
CA GLU A 242 -8.50 18.59 -38.77
C GLU A 242 -6.96 18.67 -38.90
N VAL A 243 -6.46 18.51 -40.11
CA VAL A 243 -5.07 18.88 -40.46
C VAL A 243 -4.95 20.39 -40.29
N LYS A 244 -3.99 20.88 -39.53
CA LYS A 244 -3.65 22.30 -39.46
C LYS A 244 -3.45 22.79 -40.89
N GLY A 245 -4.39 23.58 -41.41
CA GLY A 245 -4.11 24.46 -42.54
C GLY A 245 -2.95 25.37 -42.15
N LYS A 246 -1.97 25.43 -43.04
CA LYS A 246 -0.80 26.31 -42.93
C LYS A 246 -1.20 27.78 -42.77
#